data_a653c792fbc200199136eab5eaa39aa7
#
_entry.id   a653c792fbc200199136eab5eaa39aa7
#
_cell.length_a   1.000
_cell.length_b   1.000
_cell.length_c   1.000
_cell.angle_alpha   90.00
_cell.angle_beta   90.00
_cell.angle_gamma   90.00
#
_symmetry.space_group_name_H-M   'P 1'
#
loop_
_entity.id
_entity.type
_entity.pdbx_description
1 polymer ?
#
loop_
_entity_poly.entity_id
_entity_poly.type
_entity_poly.pdbx_seq_one_letter_code
_entity_poly.pdbx_strand_id
1 'polypeptide(L)'
;AQHLDDPDWVVFDCSHDLADPGRGRADYLKSHIPGARFAHLDDDLSGSRNGNNGRHPLPDPSVLAEKLERAGVDSGKQVVAYDAQGGLFAARLWWLLRWLGHLPVAVLDGGWNQWTAEGRPQTADLPAPHAVQFSGQADASWVDAQFVLASLGESGGVLLDARAPDRFRGQNETLDPVGGRIPGARNRFFRDNLDAKGCFKPPQMLAAELAAALGGARPERSVHYCGSGVSAAHNLLAMEIAGLRGARLYPGSWSEWCADPSRPVAAGEPQPGE
;
A
#
# COMPACT_ATOMS: atom_id res chain seq x y z
N ALA A 1 2.79 -21.49 6.84
CA ALA A 1 2.31 -22.86 6.74
C ALA A 1 1.86 -23.44 8.09
N GLN A 2 2.50 -23.07 9.21
CA GLN A 2 2.20 -23.64 10.55
C GLN A 2 0.80 -23.29 11.08
N HIS A 3 0.18 -22.23 10.58
CA HIS A 3 -1.12 -21.68 11.02
C HIS A 3 -2.22 -21.77 9.96
N LEU A 4 -2.10 -22.68 8.97
CA LEU A 4 -3.12 -22.79 7.91
C LEU A 4 -4.48 -23.25 8.46
N ASP A 5 -4.47 -24.12 9.46
CA ASP A 5 -5.68 -24.67 10.11
C ASP A 5 -6.02 -23.95 11.42
N ASP A 6 -5.33 -22.86 11.73
CA ASP A 6 -5.56 -22.07 12.94
C ASP A 6 -6.76 -21.13 12.73
N PRO A 7 -7.86 -21.31 13.48
CA PRO A 7 -9.07 -20.52 13.30
C PRO A 7 -8.88 -19.03 13.65
N ASP A 8 -7.82 -18.69 14.37
CA ASP A 8 -7.51 -17.30 14.74
C ASP A 8 -6.65 -16.58 13.70
N TRP A 9 -6.34 -17.25 12.57
CA TRP A 9 -5.60 -16.68 11.46
C TRP A 9 -6.47 -16.56 10.22
N VAL A 10 -6.43 -15.38 9.60
CA VAL A 10 -7.15 -15.06 8.36
C VAL A 10 -6.14 -14.64 7.30
N VAL A 11 -6.09 -15.39 6.20
CA VAL A 11 -5.17 -15.11 5.10
C VAL A 11 -5.92 -14.44 3.95
N PHE A 12 -5.31 -13.42 3.34
CA PHE A 12 -5.83 -12.73 2.16
C PHE A 12 -4.85 -12.77 1.00
N ASP A 13 -5.35 -13.16 -0.18
CA ASP A 13 -4.70 -12.94 -1.46
C ASP A 13 -5.12 -11.58 -2.01
N CYS A 14 -4.17 -10.68 -2.14
CA CYS A 14 -4.36 -9.33 -2.67
C CYS A 14 -3.77 -9.18 -4.08
N SER A 15 -3.45 -10.28 -4.76
CA SER A 15 -2.84 -10.26 -6.11
C SER A 15 -3.71 -9.48 -7.09
N HIS A 16 -3.09 -8.56 -7.83
CA HIS A 16 -3.78 -7.68 -8.76
C HIS A 16 -2.88 -7.34 -9.94
N ASP A 17 -3.48 -6.96 -11.06
CA ASP A 17 -2.77 -6.41 -12.22
C ASP A 17 -3.47 -5.10 -12.63
N LEU A 18 -2.73 -3.99 -12.66
CA LEU A 18 -3.29 -2.69 -13.02
C LEU A 18 -3.72 -2.57 -14.49
N ALA A 19 -3.15 -3.41 -15.38
CA ALA A 19 -3.51 -3.43 -16.78
C ALA A 19 -4.68 -4.40 -17.07
N ASP A 20 -4.83 -5.44 -16.24
CA ASP A 20 -5.92 -6.43 -16.30
C ASP A 20 -6.48 -6.68 -14.89
N PRO A 21 -7.42 -5.85 -14.41
CA PRO A 21 -7.96 -5.97 -13.04
C PRO A 21 -8.58 -7.34 -12.72
N GLY A 22 -9.04 -8.08 -13.72
CA GLY A 22 -9.60 -9.43 -13.56
C GLY A 22 -8.53 -10.51 -13.29
N ARG A 23 -7.28 -10.25 -13.64
CA ARG A 23 -6.19 -11.22 -13.62
C ARG A 23 -5.93 -11.79 -12.23
N GLY A 24 -5.85 -10.95 -11.20
CA GLY A 24 -5.60 -11.41 -9.82
C GLY A 24 -6.63 -12.42 -9.35
N ARG A 25 -7.92 -12.13 -9.55
CA ARG A 25 -9.01 -13.06 -9.21
C ARG A 25 -8.93 -14.34 -10.03
N ALA A 26 -8.64 -14.25 -11.33
CA ALA A 26 -8.53 -15.42 -12.19
C ALA A 26 -7.38 -16.36 -11.76
N ASP A 27 -6.26 -15.81 -11.34
CA ASP A 27 -5.12 -16.59 -10.84
C ASP A 27 -5.39 -17.17 -9.44
N TYR A 28 -6.03 -16.43 -8.54
CA TYR A 28 -6.51 -16.95 -7.24
C TYR A 28 -7.44 -18.15 -7.40
N LEU A 29 -8.40 -18.11 -8.34
CA LEU A 29 -9.33 -19.22 -8.59
C LEU A 29 -8.64 -20.47 -9.13
N LYS A 30 -7.47 -20.35 -9.75
CA LYS A 30 -6.67 -21.50 -10.19
C LYS A 30 -5.86 -22.12 -9.06
N SER A 31 -5.25 -21.27 -8.23
CA SER A 31 -4.40 -21.72 -7.12
C SER A 31 -4.10 -20.58 -6.16
N HIS A 32 -4.27 -20.84 -4.87
CA HIS A 32 -3.97 -19.91 -3.78
C HIS A 32 -3.53 -20.65 -2.51
N ILE A 33 -3.13 -19.92 -1.48
CA ILE A 33 -2.80 -20.49 -0.16
C ILE A 33 -4.09 -21.06 0.47
N PRO A 34 -4.11 -22.31 0.97
CA PRO A 34 -5.30 -22.90 1.57
C PRO A 34 -5.97 -21.99 2.60
N GLY A 35 -7.29 -21.81 2.46
CA GLY A 35 -8.09 -20.96 3.34
C GLY A 35 -7.97 -19.45 3.08
N ALA A 36 -7.13 -19.01 2.14
CA ALA A 36 -7.01 -17.59 1.80
C ALA A 36 -8.30 -17.05 1.15
N ARG A 37 -8.70 -15.85 1.53
CA ARG A 37 -9.76 -15.05 0.89
C ARG A 37 -9.15 -14.13 -0.15
N PHE A 38 -9.88 -13.83 -1.21
CA PHE A 38 -9.44 -12.86 -2.19
C PHE A 38 -9.90 -11.45 -1.81
N ALA A 39 -8.99 -10.47 -1.89
CA ALA A 39 -9.29 -9.06 -1.69
C ALA A 39 -8.91 -8.26 -2.94
N HIS A 40 -9.92 -7.83 -3.70
CA HIS A 40 -9.73 -7.07 -4.94
C HIS A 40 -9.36 -5.62 -4.64
N LEU A 41 -8.35 -5.07 -5.35
CA LEU A 41 -7.88 -3.70 -5.12
C LEU A 41 -9.00 -2.66 -5.33
N ASP A 42 -9.72 -2.73 -6.44
CA ASP A 42 -10.77 -1.76 -6.77
C ASP A 42 -12.04 -1.98 -5.94
N ASP A 43 -12.50 -3.24 -5.85
CA ASP A 43 -13.80 -3.55 -5.26
C ASP A 43 -13.77 -3.58 -3.73
N ASP A 44 -12.64 -4.03 -3.13
CA ASP A 44 -12.54 -4.29 -1.70
C ASP A 44 -11.65 -3.30 -0.96
N LEU A 45 -10.54 -2.88 -1.57
CA LEU A 45 -9.52 -2.05 -0.92
C LEU A 45 -9.55 -0.58 -1.35
N SER A 46 -10.55 -0.21 -2.16
CA SER A 46 -10.75 1.16 -2.64
C SER A 46 -12.22 1.59 -2.50
N GLY A 47 -12.41 2.89 -2.39
CA GLY A 47 -13.72 3.53 -2.41
C GLY A 47 -14.16 3.91 -3.82
N SER A 48 -15.37 4.44 -3.94
CA SER A 48 -15.93 4.88 -5.21
C SER A 48 -15.16 6.06 -5.79
N ARG A 49 -14.86 6.01 -7.07
CA ARG A 49 -14.20 7.09 -7.81
C ARG A 49 -15.21 8.18 -8.17
N ASN A 50 -14.85 9.44 -8.00
CA ASN A 50 -15.67 10.59 -8.43
C ASN A 50 -14.96 11.46 -9.49
N GLY A 51 -13.81 10.99 -10.00
CA GLY A 51 -12.99 11.70 -10.99
C GLY A 51 -11.92 12.62 -10.38
N ASN A 52 -12.09 13.06 -9.14
CA ASN A 52 -11.20 14.02 -8.49
C ASN A 52 -10.55 13.51 -7.19
N ASN A 53 -10.78 12.25 -6.83
CA ASN A 53 -10.31 11.65 -5.58
C ASN A 53 -9.25 10.55 -5.79
N GLY A 54 -8.62 10.54 -6.97
CA GLY A 54 -7.61 9.57 -7.34
C GLY A 54 -8.17 8.24 -7.86
N ARG A 55 -7.27 7.35 -8.31
CA ARG A 55 -7.68 6.06 -8.90
C ARG A 55 -8.07 5.01 -7.87
N HIS A 56 -7.52 5.07 -6.66
CA HIS A 56 -7.82 4.12 -5.57
C HIS A 56 -8.04 4.90 -4.26
N PRO A 57 -9.13 5.69 -4.16
CA PRO A 57 -9.42 6.46 -2.97
C PRO A 57 -9.63 5.54 -1.77
N LEU A 58 -9.55 6.08 -0.56
CA LEU A 58 -9.85 5.28 0.64
C LEU A 58 -11.31 4.81 0.59
N PRO A 59 -11.58 3.56 0.95
CA PRO A 59 -12.94 3.09 1.15
C PRO A 59 -13.57 3.80 2.36
N ASP A 60 -14.89 3.87 2.39
CA ASP A 60 -15.59 4.25 3.61
C ASP A 60 -15.26 3.24 4.72
N PRO A 61 -14.89 3.71 5.93
CA PRO A 61 -14.51 2.83 7.03
C PRO A 61 -15.56 1.78 7.40
N SER A 62 -16.85 2.13 7.34
CA SER A 62 -17.95 1.21 7.65
C SER A 62 -18.11 0.14 6.57
N VAL A 63 -17.96 0.52 5.30
CA VAL A 63 -18.02 -0.43 4.18
C VAL A 63 -16.85 -1.40 4.22
N LEU A 64 -15.65 -0.91 4.56
CA LEU A 64 -14.48 -1.77 4.73
C LEU A 64 -14.68 -2.73 5.92
N ALA A 65 -15.19 -2.24 7.05
CA ALA A 65 -15.49 -3.06 8.22
C ALA A 65 -16.47 -4.19 7.89
N GLU A 66 -17.58 -3.91 7.19
CA GLU A 66 -18.52 -4.93 6.74
C GLU A 66 -17.90 -6.00 5.83
N LYS A 67 -16.94 -5.64 4.97
CA LYS A 67 -16.21 -6.60 4.13
C LYS A 67 -15.31 -7.51 4.97
N LEU A 68 -14.63 -6.92 5.96
CA LEU A 68 -13.80 -7.68 6.91
C LEU A 68 -14.63 -8.65 7.75
N GLU A 69 -15.81 -8.23 8.23
CA GLU A 69 -16.78 -9.08 8.93
C GLU A 69 -17.19 -10.29 8.10
N ARG A 70 -17.58 -10.05 6.85
CA ARG A 70 -17.96 -11.14 5.92
C ARG A 70 -16.80 -12.07 5.60
N ALA A 71 -15.58 -11.55 5.62
CA ALA A 71 -14.36 -12.35 5.46
C ALA A 71 -13.96 -13.09 6.75
N GLY A 72 -14.69 -12.94 7.86
CA GLY A 72 -14.41 -13.59 9.12
C GLY A 72 -13.27 -12.97 9.93
N VAL A 73 -13.02 -11.68 9.74
CA VAL A 73 -12.03 -10.91 10.53
C VAL A 73 -12.74 -10.23 11.68
N ASP A 74 -12.40 -10.57 12.91
CA ASP A 74 -12.73 -9.82 14.12
C ASP A 74 -11.47 -9.16 14.71
N SER A 75 -11.65 -8.40 15.79
CA SER A 75 -10.54 -7.62 16.40
C SER A 75 -9.43 -8.48 17.02
N GLY A 76 -9.65 -9.77 17.24
CA GLY A 76 -8.68 -10.69 17.86
C GLY A 76 -7.87 -11.51 16.85
N LYS A 77 -8.31 -11.58 15.60
CA LYS A 77 -7.68 -12.45 14.60
C LYS A 77 -6.41 -11.88 14.01
N GLN A 78 -5.41 -12.74 13.84
CA GLN A 78 -4.21 -12.40 13.07
C GLN A 78 -4.53 -12.40 11.58
N VAL A 79 -4.40 -11.27 10.91
CA VAL A 79 -4.52 -11.18 9.45
C VAL A 79 -3.15 -11.31 8.81
N VAL A 80 -3.05 -12.09 7.72
CA VAL A 80 -1.85 -12.18 6.87
C VAL A 80 -2.26 -11.89 5.43
N ALA A 81 -1.72 -10.84 4.87
CA ALA A 81 -1.93 -10.46 3.47
C ALA A 81 -0.75 -10.93 2.61
N TYR A 82 -1.02 -11.38 1.41
CA TYR A 82 0.03 -11.66 0.42
C TYR A 82 -0.41 -11.24 -0.99
N ASP A 83 0.55 -11.14 -1.89
CA ASP A 83 0.35 -11.01 -3.33
C ASP A 83 1.50 -11.69 -4.09
N ALA A 84 1.49 -11.59 -5.41
CA ALA A 84 2.56 -12.08 -6.29
C ALA A 84 3.53 -10.97 -6.73
N GLN A 85 3.42 -9.75 -6.19
CA GLN A 85 4.14 -8.56 -6.62
C GLN A 85 5.04 -7.97 -5.53
N GLY A 86 5.55 -8.81 -4.61
CA GLY A 86 6.47 -8.40 -3.55
C GLY A 86 5.83 -7.57 -2.45
N GLY A 87 4.54 -7.77 -2.19
CA GLY A 87 3.80 -7.07 -1.13
C GLY A 87 3.17 -5.74 -1.57
N LEU A 88 3.19 -5.41 -2.87
CA LEU A 88 2.68 -4.14 -3.40
C LEU A 88 1.22 -3.88 -3.04
N PHE A 89 0.35 -4.87 -3.23
CA PHE A 89 -1.08 -4.78 -2.96
C PHE A 89 -1.43 -5.27 -1.55
N ALA A 90 -0.69 -6.24 -1.04
CA ALA A 90 -0.83 -6.73 0.33
C ALA A 90 -0.54 -5.62 1.36
N ALA A 91 0.43 -4.74 1.09
CA ALA A 91 0.70 -3.58 1.94
C ALA A 91 -0.46 -2.58 1.99
N ARG A 92 -1.30 -2.50 0.93
CA ARG A 92 -2.51 -1.67 0.95
C ARG A 92 -3.53 -2.21 1.96
N LEU A 93 -3.78 -3.53 1.97
CA LEU A 93 -4.66 -4.16 2.97
C LEU A 93 -4.07 -4.01 4.38
N TRP A 94 -2.76 -4.25 4.55
CA TRP A 94 -2.06 -4.05 5.82
C TRP A 94 -2.27 -2.63 6.35
N TRP A 95 -2.11 -1.61 5.51
CA TRP A 95 -2.29 -0.21 5.91
C TRP A 95 -3.75 0.10 6.26
N LEU A 96 -4.72 -0.39 5.48
CA LEU A 96 -6.14 -0.19 5.72
C LEU A 96 -6.59 -0.80 7.04
N LEU A 97 -6.11 -2.00 7.40
CA LEU A 97 -6.40 -2.63 8.68
C LEU A 97 -5.83 -1.82 9.84
N ARG A 98 -4.58 -1.38 9.73
CA ARG A 98 -3.97 -0.52 10.74
C ARG A 98 -4.69 0.82 10.88
N TRP A 99 -5.09 1.39 9.77
CA TRP A 99 -5.92 2.61 9.74
C TRP A 99 -7.23 2.44 10.50
N LEU A 100 -7.87 1.27 10.44
CA LEU A 100 -9.05 0.91 11.24
C LEU A 100 -8.72 0.48 12.67
N GLY A 101 -7.46 0.56 13.11
CA GLY A 101 -7.03 0.17 14.46
C GLY A 101 -6.81 -1.32 14.66
N HIS A 102 -6.90 -2.14 13.60
CA HIS A 102 -6.60 -3.57 13.67
C HIS A 102 -5.08 -3.80 13.58
N LEU A 103 -4.45 -4.03 14.73
CA LEU A 103 -3.00 -4.12 14.83
C LEU A 103 -2.42 -5.52 14.49
N PRO A 104 -3.12 -6.66 14.76
CA PRO A 104 -2.59 -7.99 14.43
C PRO A 104 -2.69 -8.27 12.93
N VAL A 105 -1.90 -7.56 12.13
CA VAL A 105 -1.80 -7.71 10.68
C VAL A 105 -0.35 -7.76 10.22
N ALA A 106 -0.05 -8.68 9.29
CA ALA A 106 1.26 -8.83 8.67
C ALA A 106 1.13 -9.03 7.16
N VAL A 107 2.22 -8.76 6.44
CA VAL A 107 2.39 -9.15 5.04
C VAL A 107 3.32 -10.35 4.98
N LEU A 108 2.96 -11.36 4.20
CA LEU A 108 3.79 -12.53 3.94
C LEU A 108 4.97 -12.13 3.07
N ASP A 109 6.15 -12.09 3.66
CA ASP A 109 7.37 -11.71 2.97
C ASP A 109 7.72 -12.68 1.83
N GLY A 110 8.03 -12.16 0.64
CA GLY A 110 8.19 -12.93 -0.59
C GLY A 110 6.87 -13.42 -1.23
N GLY A 111 5.74 -13.30 -0.53
CA GLY A 111 4.40 -13.53 -1.04
C GLY A 111 4.17 -14.88 -1.72
N TRP A 112 3.31 -14.89 -2.74
CA TRP A 112 2.97 -16.08 -3.51
C TRP A 112 4.19 -16.73 -4.19
N ASN A 113 5.11 -15.93 -4.71
CA ASN A 113 6.26 -16.44 -5.44
C ASN A 113 7.18 -17.28 -4.54
N GLN A 114 7.48 -16.79 -3.34
CA GLN A 114 8.30 -17.53 -2.37
C GLN A 114 7.54 -18.76 -1.84
N TRP A 115 6.23 -18.62 -1.58
CA TRP A 115 5.37 -19.73 -1.14
C TRP A 115 5.42 -20.92 -2.11
N THR A 116 5.28 -20.64 -3.40
CA THR A 116 5.31 -21.67 -4.45
C THR A 116 6.72 -22.23 -4.68
N ALA A 117 7.74 -21.38 -4.65
CA ALA A 117 9.15 -21.81 -4.79
C ALA A 117 9.59 -22.76 -3.68
N GLU A 118 9.01 -22.63 -2.47
CA GLU A 118 9.25 -23.53 -1.34
C GLU A 118 8.40 -24.80 -1.38
N GLY A 119 7.58 -25.02 -2.42
CA GLY A 119 6.72 -26.21 -2.56
C GLY A 119 5.64 -26.29 -1.49
N ARG A 120 5.18 -25.17 -0.96
CA ARG A 120 4.17 -25.12 0.11
C ARG A 120 2.77 -25.47 -0.42
N PRO A 121 1.81 -25.88 0.45
CA PRO A 121 0.46 -26.27 0.06
C PRO A 121 -0.28 -25.21 -0.73
N GLN A 122 -0.99 -25.65 -1.76
CA GLN A 122 -1.82 -24.83 -2.63
C GLN A 122 -3.16 -25.50 -2.87
N THR A 123 -4.21 -24.72 -3.11
CA THR A 123 -5.55 -25.24 -3.42
C THR A 123 -6.29 -24.30 -4.38
N ALA A 124 -7.34 -24.82 -5.01
CA ALA A 124 -8.36 -24.05 -5.70
C ALA A 124 -9.69 -24.03 -4.91
N ASP A 125 -9.75 -24.68 -3.75
CA ASP A 125 -10.95 -24.75 -2.92
C ASP A 125 -11.21 -23.41 -2.25
N LEU A 126 -12.39 -22.85 -2.49
CA LEU A 126 -12.76 -21.56 -1.93
C LEU A 126 -13.15 -21.67 -0.46
N PRO A 127 -12.63 -20.81 0.43
CA PRO A 127 -13.04 -20.81 1.82
C PRO A 127 -14.50 -20.35 1.96
N ALA A 128 -15.18 -20.87 2.97
CA ALA A 128 -16.53 -20.44 3.36
C ALA A 128 -16.45 -19.75 4.75
N PRO A 129 -16.05 -18.48 4.83
CA PRO A 129 -15.91 -17.80 6.10
C PRO A 129 -17.29 -17.59 6.77
N HIS A 130 -17.31 -17.71 8.09
CA HIS A 130 -18.45 -17.27 8.88
C HIS A 130 -18.29 -15.79 9.19
N ALA A 131 -19.37 -15.02 8.96
CA ALA A 131 -19.38 -13.59 9.31
C ALA A 131 -19.24 -13.43 10.83
N VAL A 132 -18.44 -12.46 11.23
CA VAL A 132 -18.16 -12.08 12.61
C VAL A 132 -18.41 -10.60 12.78
N GLN A 133 -18.25 -10.06 13.98
CA GLN A 133 -18.34 -8.63 14.22
C GLN A 133 -16.93 -8.04 14.25
N PHE A 134 -16.69 -7.03 13.42
CA PHE A 134 -15.46 -6.25 13.41
C PHE A 134 -15.70 -4.92 14.12
N SER A 135 -14.85 -4.57 15.05
CA SER A 135 -14.86 -3.25 15.69
C SER A 135 -13.52 -2.55 15.42
N GLY A 136 -13.59 -1.51 14.62
CA GLY A 136 -12.43 -0.69 14.30
C GLY A 136 -12.83 0.77 14.15
N GLN A 137 -11.89 1.68 14.37
CA GLN A 137 -12.09 3.10 14.20
C GLN A 137 -10.92 3.68 13.39
N ALA A 138 -11.25 4.36 12.29
CA ALA A 138 -10.26 5.01 11.45
C ALA A 138 -9.52 6.10 12.21
N ASP A 139 -8.20 6.12 12.06
CA ASP A 139 -7.32 7.10 12.67
C ASP A 139 -6.90 8.23 11.69
N ALA A 140 -6.03 9.13 12.14
CA ALA A 140 -5.51 10.25 11.37
C ALA A 140 -4.15 9.95 10.70
N SER A 141 -3.87 8.69 10.35
CA SER A 141 -2.62 8.27 9.71
C SER A 141 -2.49 8.66 8.22
N TRP A 142 -3.41 9.48 7.72
CA TRP A 142 -3.42 9.98 6.35
C TRP A 142 -3.59 11.51 6.28
N VAL A 143 -3.36 12.07 5.10
CA VAL A 143 -3.56 13.47 4.78
C VAL A 143 -4.23 13.62 3.42
N ASP A 144 -4.94 14.73 3.22
CA ASP A 144 -5.55 15.08 1.95
C ASP A 144 -4.65 15.99 1.08
N ALA A 145 -5.14 16.30 -0.11
CA ALA A 145 -4.44 17.18 -1.05
C ALA A 145 -4.28 18.61 -0.51
N GLN A 146 -5.21 19.10 0.32
CA GLN A 146 -5.14 20.45 0.91
C GLN A 146 -3.99 20.53 1.91
N PHE A 147 -3.86 19.50 2.76
CA PHE A 147 -2.72 19.41 3.68
C PHE A 147 -1.39 19.40 2.93
N VAL A 148 -1.28 18.59 1.86
CA VAL A 148 -0.06 18.51 1.05
C VAL A 148 0.22 19.87 0.39
N LEU A 149 -0.78 20.52 -0.20
CA LEU A 149 -0.64 21.83 -0.83
C LEU A 149 -0.17 22.91 0.15
N ALA A 150 -0.77 22.94 1.35
CA ALA A 150 -0.41 23.90 2.39
C ALA A 150 1.01 23.67 2.93
N SER A 151 1.51 22.41 2.91
CA SER A 151 2.84 22.05 3.41
C SER A 151 3.98 22.29 2.40
N LEU A 152 3.66 22.69 1.15
CA LEU A 152 4.70 22.97 0.15
C LEU A 152 5.58 24.14 0.58
N GLY A 153 6.90 23.91 0.57
CA GLY A 153 7.89 24.94 0.98
C GLY A 153 8.05 25.07 2.50
N GLU A 154 7.29 24.36 3.33
CA GLU A 154 7.52 24.34 4.77
C GLU A 154 8.79 23.57 5.13
N SER A 155 9.57 24.13 6.06
CA SER A 155 10.78 23.48 6.57
C SER A 155 10.45 22.28 7.49
N GLY A 156 11.26 21.21 7.40
CA GLY A 156 11.25 20.08 8.31
C GLY A 156 10.19 19.01 8.05
N GLY A 157 9.39 19.13 6.95
CA GLY A 157 8.58 18.06 6.39
C GLY A 157 9.22 17.47 5.13
N VAL A 158 8.82 16.27 4.74
CA VAL A 158 9.26 15.64 3.47
C VAL A 158 8.12 14.87 2.82
N LEU A 159 7.98 15.03 1.51
CA LEU A 159 7.12 14.22 0.65
C LEU A 159 7.96 13.14 -0.02
N LEU A 160 7.53 11.87 0.06
CA LEU A 160 8.21 10.74 -0.57
C LEU A 160 7.30 10.10 -1.63
N ASP A 161 7.77 10.12 -2.87
CA ASP A 161 7.09 9.51 -4.02
C ASP A 161 7.57 8.07 -4.22
N ALA A 162 6.65 7.11 -4.13
CA ALA A 162 6.95 5.69 -4.27
C ALA A 162 6.93 5.18 -5.72
N ARG A 163 6.67 6.03 -6.72
CA ARG A 163 6.67 5.65 -8.15
C ARG A 163 8.09 5.40 -8.65
N ALA A 164 8.16 4.73 -9.81
CA ALA A 164 9.41 4.56 -10.54
C ALA A 164 10.06 5.93 -10.86
N PRO A 165 11.42 6.01 -10.88
CA PRO A 165 12.13 7.28 -11.07
C PRO A 165 11.82 8.02 -12.39
N ASP A 166 11.53 7.29 -13.46
CA ASP A 166 11.15 7.87 -14.74
C ASP A 166 9.78 8.57 -14.66
N ARG A 167 8.77 7.94 -14.03
CA ARG A 167 7.47 8.56 -13.78
C ARG A 167 7.58 9.77 -12.85
N PHE A 168 8.42 9.70 -11.82
CA PHE A 168 8.70 10.80 -10.92
C PHE A 168 9.27 12.02 -11.68
N ARG A 169 10.13 11.79 -12.68
CA ARG A 169 10.67 12.84 -13.56
C ARG A 169 9.69 13.34 -14.63
N GLY A 170 8.49 12.75 -14.72
CA GLY A 170 7.51 13.08 -15.75
C GLY A 170 7.75 12.38 -17.08
N GLN A 171 8.56 11.33 -17.08
CA GLN A 171 8.82 10.48 -18.24
C GLN A 171 7.95 9.21 -18.15
N ASN A 172 7.59 8.64 -19.31
CA ASN A 172 6.85 7.37 -19.39
C ASN A 172 5.56 7.33 -18.53
N GLU A 173 4.87 8.45 -18.36
CA GLU A 173 3.57 8.46 -17.69
C GLU A 173 2.50 7.96 -18.66
N THR A 174 1.89 6.81 -18.31
CA THR A 174 0.88 6.14 -19.15
C THR A 174 -0.46 5.97 -18.43
N LEU A 175 -0.50 6.28 -17.15
CA LEU A 175 -1.69 6.07 -16.30
C LEU A 175 -2.42 7.35 -15.95
N ASP A 176 -1.71 8.47 -15.91
CA ASP A 176 -2.24 9.77 -15.54
C ASP A 176 -2.08 10.77 -16.71
N PRO A 177 -2.97 11.76 -16.84
CA PRO A 177 -2.94 12.71 -17.96
C PRO A 177 -1.74 13.66 -17.94
N VAL A 178 -1.08 13.81 -16.78
CA VAL A 178 0.06 14.70 -16.59
C VAL A 178 1.22 13.93 -15.98
N GLY A 179 2.40 14.00 -16.59
CA GLY A 179 3.65 13.48 -16.03
C GLY A 179 4.31 14.49 -15.10
N GLY A 180 5.02 14.02 -14.09
CA GLY A 180 5.73 14.85 -13.13
C GLY A 180 5.55 14.41 -11.69
N ARG A 181 5.82 15.33 -10.77
CA ARG A 181 5.75 15.10 -9.31
C ARG A 181 5.17 16.31 -8.58
N ILE A 182 4.81 16.12 -7.33
CA ILE A 182 4.52 17.21 -6.40
C ILE A 182 5.83 17.97 -6.15
N PRO A 183 5.88 19.32 -6.27
CA PRO A 183 7.10 20.10 -6.04
C PRO A 183 7.68 19.83 -4.64
N GLY A 184 9.01 19.75 -4.56
CA GLY A 184 9.74 19.47 -3.31
C GLY A 184 9.70 18.01 -2.87
N ALA A 185 9.01 17.13 -3.60
CA ALA A 185 9.01 15.70 -3.29
C ALA A 185 10.34 15.04 -3.65
N ARG A 186 10.72 14.04 -2.85
CA ARG A 186 11.86 13.16 -3.11
C ARG A 186 11.36 11.81 -3.60
N ASN A 187 12.14 11.14 -4.45
CA ASN A 187 11.79 9.80 -4.91
C ASN A 187 12.35 8.73 -3.97
N ARG A 188 11.48 7.84 -3.53
CA ARG A 188 11.85 6.57 -2.88
C ARG A 188 11.03 5.47 -3.53
N PHE A 189 11.54 4.89 -4.60
CA PHE A 189 10.84 3.85 -5.35
C PHE A 189 10.53 2.65 -4.45
N PHE A 190 9.29 2.18 -4.45
CA PHE A 190 8.86 1.13 -3.53
C PHE A 190 9.66 -0.18 -3.70
N ARG A 191 10.13 -0.49 -4.93
CA ARG A 191 10.94 -1.69 -5.18
C ARG A 191 12.32 -1.63 -4.54
N ASP A 192 12.82 -0.44 -4.20
CA ASP A 192 14.08 -0.30 -3.46
C ASP A 192 13.98 -0.82 -2.03
N ASN A 193 12.78 -1.13 -1.54
CA ASN A 193 12.57 -1.79 -0.25
C ASN A 193 12.82 -3.31 -0.32
N LEU A 194 12.92 -3.88 -1.52
CA LEU A 194 13.03 -5.32 -1.73
C LEU A 194 14.45 -5.73 -2.12
N ASP A 195 14.79 -6.96 -1.78
CA ASP A 195 15.97 -7.64 -2.27
C ASP A 195 15.74 -8.29 -3.65
N ALA A 196 16.75 -8.95 -4.19
CA ALA A 196 16.68 -9.63 -5.49
C ALA A 196 15.69 -10.82 -5.53
N LYS A 197 15.22 -11.31 -4.37
CA LYS A 197 14.24 -12.39 -4.27
C LYS A 197 12.81 -11.87 -4.13
N GLY A 198 12.62 -10.55 -4.06
CA GLY A 198 11.33 -9.91 -3.83
C GLY A 198 10.87 -9.92 -2.37
N CYS A 199 11.77 -10.19 -1.43
CA CYS A 199 11.56 -10.06 0.00
C CYS A 199 11.99 -8.67 0.48
N PHE A 200 11.43 -8.20 1.59
CA PHE A 200 11.89 -6.96 2.20
C PHE A 200 13.35 -7.08 2.62
N LYS A 201 14.11 -6.02 2.39
CA LYS A 201 15.48 -5.90 2.90
C LYS A 201 15.51 -5.99 4.43
N PRO A 202 16.64 -6.40 5.04
CA PRO A 202 16.78 -6.42 6.49
C PRO A 202 16.43 -5.06 7.14
N PRO A 203 15.81 -5.05 8.34
CA PRO A 203 15.38 -3.82 9.02
C PRO A 203 16.44 -2.74 9.12
N GLN A 204 17.69 -3.13 9.40
CA GLN A 204 18.80 -2.18 9.53
C GLN A 204 19.16 -1.50 8.19
N MET A 205 19.07 -2.23 7.09
CA MET A 205 19.31 -1.70 5.75
C MET A 205 18.18 -0.73 5.36
N LEU A 206 16.92 -1.13 5.58
CA LEU A 206 15.78 -0.25 5.37
C LEU A 206 15.87 1.02 6.21
N ALA A 207 16.26 0.90 7.47
CA ALA A 207 16.41 2.06 8.37
C ALA A 207 17.44 3.06 7.85
N ALA A 208 18.59 2.58 7.39
CA ALA A 208 19.63 3.45 6.83
C ALA A 208 19.19 4.15 5.54
N GLU A 209 18.60 3.39 4.60
CA GLU A 209 18.15 3.91 3.30
C GLU A 209 16.98 4.88 3.45
N LEU A 210 15.99 4.57 4.30
CA LEU A 210 14.83 5.41 4.54
C LEU A 210 15.21 6.67 5.33
N ALA A 211 16.13 6.59 6.30
CA ALA A 211 16.66 7.77 6.99
C ALA A 211 17.37 8.73 6.01
N ALA A 212 18.12 8.19 5.04
CA ALA A 212 18.72 9.00 3.98
C ALA A 212 17.65 9.67 3.09
N ALA A 213 16.58 8.95 2.72
CA ALA A 213 15.46 9.52 1.96
C ALA A 213 14.71 10.61 2.73
N LEU A 214 14.55 10.45 4.05
CA LEU A 214 13.96 11.47 4.92
C LEU A 214 14.81 12.75 4.99
N GLY A 215 16.15 12.65 4.79
CA GLY A 215 17.06 13.81 4.75
C GLY A 215 17.07 14.62 6.04
N GLY A 216 16.96 13.95 7.19
CA GLY A 216 16.93 14.58 8.52
C GLY A 216 15.54 14.95 9.02
N ALA A 217 14.48 14.80 8.22
CA ALA A 217 13.12 14.94 8.71
C ALA A 217 12.76 13.79 9.67
N ARG A 218 11.97 14.09 10.69
CA ARG A 218 11.41 13.05 11.57
C ARG A 218 10.35 12.24 10.81
N PRO A 219 10.22 10.91 11.06
CA PRO A 219 9.22 10.07 10.40
C PRO A 219 7.80 10.64 10.44
N GLU A 220 7.37 11.21 11.57
CA GLU A 220 6.03 11.79 11.77
C GLU A 220 5.77 13.03 10.90
N ARG A 221 6.82 13.62 10.35
CA ARG A 221 6.73 14.75 9.42
C ARG A 221 6.87 14.33 7.95
N SER A 222 6.92 13.03 7.69
CA SER A 222 6.93 12.51 6.33
C SER A 222 5.53 12.15 5.84
N VAL A 223 5.27 12.45 4.58
CA VAL A 223 4.07 12.04 3.85
C VAL A 223 4.49 11.22 2.65
N HIS A 224 3.93 10.03 2.51
CA HIS A 224 4.20 9.14 1.39
C HIS A 224 3.04 9.17 0.40
N TYR A 225 3.35 9.29 -0.87
CA TYR A 225 2.40 9.19 -1.96
C TYR A 225 2.96 8.36 -3.11
N CYS A 226 2.15 8.05 -4.11
CA CYS A 226 2.57 7.36 -5.33
C CYS A 226 1.68 7.77 -6.51
N GLY A 227 1.29 6.82 -7.36
CA GLY A 227 0.28 7.08 -8.40
C GLY A 227 -1.15 7.18 -7.83
N SER A 228 -1.48 6.36 -6.82
CA SER A 228 -2.86 6.21 -6.32
C SER A 228 -2.95 5.66 -4.89
N GLY A 229 -1.93 5.85 -4.07
CA GLY A 229 -1.93 5.46 -2.65
C GLY A 229 -1.71 3.96 -2.39
N VAL A 230 -1.33 3.17 -3.39
CA VAL A 230 -1.08 1.72 -3.25
C VAL A 230 0.38 1.47 -2.90
N SER A 231 1.34 1.80 -3.78
CA SER A 231 2.76 1.58 -3.51
C SER A 231 3.33 2.51 -2.43
N ALA A 232 2.66 3.59 -2.09
CA ALA A 232 2.98 4.39 -0.92
C ALA A 232 2.75 3.62 0.39
N ALA A 233 1.70 2.78 0.47
CA ALA A 233 1.49 1.90 1.61
C ALA A 233 2.63 0.88 1.79
N HIS A 234 3.26 0.43 0.69
CA HIS A 234 4.44 -0.42 0.74
C HIS A 234 5.65 0.30 1.36
N ASN A 235 5.86 1.60 1.04
CA ASN A 235 6.90 2.39 1.72
C ASN A 235 6.59 2.57 3.21
N LEU A 236 5.32 2.74 3.59
CA LEU A 236 4.92 2.84 5.00
C LEU A 236 5.14 1.52 5.75
N LEU A 237 4.91 0.37 5.10
CA LEU A 237 5.28 -0.93 5.67
C LEU A 237 6.80 -1.05 5.85
N ALA A 238 7.59 -0.61 4.87
CA ALA A 238 9.05 -0.59 5.00
C ALA A 238 9.52 0.32 6.14
N MET A 239 8.85 1.47 6.35
CA MET A 239 9.09 2.37 7.49
C MET A 239 8.79 1.66 8.83
N GLU A 240 7.68 0.92 8.91
CA GLU A 240 7.33 0.15 10.11
C GLU A 240 8.36 -0.95 10.40
N ILE A 241 8.79 -1.71 9.37
CA ILE A 241 9.85 -2.74 9.48
C ILE A 241 11.17 -2.11 9.96
N ALA A 242 11.48 -0.91 9.49
CA ALA A 242 12.67 -0.15 9.88
C ALA A 242 12.58 0.48 11.30
N GLY A 243 11.42 0.40 11.97
CA GLY A 243 11.17 1.07 13.25
C GLY A 243 10.95 2.60 13.14
N LEU A 244 10.77 3.13 11.95
CA LEU A 244 10.57 4.55 11.65
C LEU A 244 9.05 4.86 11.57
N ARG A 245 8.41 5.00 12.73
CA ARG A 245 6.95 5.10 12.84
C ARG A 245 6.43 6.53 12.71
N GLY A 246 5.11 6.66 12.41
CA GLY A 246 4.38 7.93 12.43
C GLY A 246 4.29 8.63 11.08
N ALA A 247 4.88 8.07 10.01
CA ALA A 247 4.70 8.55 8.65
C ALA A 247 3.24 8.44 8.19
N ARG A 248 2.79 9.39 7.36
CA ARG A 248 1.40 9.47 6.89
C ARG A 248 1.26 9.15 5.41
N LEU A 249 0.09 8.63 5.04
CA LEU A 249 -0.28 8.38 3.66
C LEU A 249 -1.00 9.61 3.07
N TYR A 250 -0.66 9.99 1.83
CA TYR A 250 -1.55 10.76 0.97
C TYR A 250 -2.22 9.80 -0.03
N PRO A 251 -3.45 9.32 0.25
CA PRO A 251 -4.08 8.25 -0.52
C PRO A 251 -4.47 8.67 -1.93
N GLY A 252 -4.92 9.90 -2.14
CA GLY A 252 -5.27 10.41 -3.48
C GLY A 252 -4.08 10.46 -4.43
N SER A 253 -2.89 10.73 -3.88
CA SER A 253 -1.61 10.63 -4.59
C SER A 253 -1.56 11.44 -5.90
N TRP A 254 -0.68 11.04 -6.81
CA TRP A 254 -0.50 11.76 -8.07
C TRP A 254 -1.78 11.86 -8.92
N SER A 255 -2.58 10.81 -8.97
CA SER A 255 -3.82 10.78 -9.75
C SER A 255 -4.88 11.77 -9.27
N GLU A 256 -4.95 12.05 -7.97
CA GLU A 256 -5.78 13.13 -7.42
C GLU A 256 -5.09 14.49 -7.61
N TRP A 257 -3.77 14.55 -7.38
CA TRP A 257 -3.02 15.79 -7.47
C TRP A 257 -3.11 16.42 -8.85
N CYS A 258 -2.80 15.66 -9.91
CA CYS A 258 -2.79 16.16 -11.28
C CYS A 258 -4.17 16.30 -11.92
N ALA A 259 -5.24 15.79 -11.29
CA ALA A 259 -6.61 16.02 -11.75
C ALA A 259 -7.07 17.46 -11.55
N ASP A 260 -6.45 18.21 -10.65
CA ASP A 260 -6.71 19.63 -10.43
C ASP A 260 -5.59 20.48 -11.07
N PRO A 261 -5.86 21.17 -12.19
CA PRO A 261 -4.85 21.94 -12.89
C PRO A 261 -4.34 23.18 -12.13
N SER A 262 -4.99 23.55 -11.02
CA SER A 262 -4.51 24.64 -10.16
C SER A 262 -3.36 24.21 -9.24
N ARG A 263 -3.13 22.90 -9.07
CA ARG A 263 -2.05 22.38 -8.23
C ARG A 263 -0.73 22.40 -8.98
N PRO A 264 0.36 22.86 -8.35
CA PRO A 264 1.66 22.95 -9.00
C PRO A 264 2.26 21.58 -9.31
N VAL A 265 2.97 21.49 -10.43
CA VAL A 265 3.65 20.28 -10.93
C VAL A 265 5.10 20.59 -11.21
N ALA A 266 6.01 19.74 -10.79
CA ALA A 266 7.41 19.73 -11.17
C ALA A 266 7.72 18.54 -12.08
N ALA A 267 8.65 18.71 -13.03
CA ALA A 267 9.11 17.64 -13.92
C ALA A 267 10.63 17.79 -14.18
N GLY A 268 11.22 16.78 -14.79
CA GLY A 268 12.68 16.73 -15.02
C GLY A 268 13.47 16.29 -13.79
N GLU A 269 14.77 16.46 -13.81
CA GLU A 269 15.64 16.14 -12.69
C GLU A 269 15.35 17.07 -11.49
N PRO A 270 15.31 16.54 -10.25
CA PRO A 270 15.18 17.38 -9.06
C PRO A 270 16.31 18.41 -8.98
N GLN A 271 15.98 19.63 -8.58
CA GLN A 271 17.01 20.67 -8.39
C GLN A 271 17.72 20.46 -7.05
N PRO A 272 19.01 20.86 -6.94
CA PRO A 272 19.70 20.84 -5.66
C PRO A 272 18.92 21.64 -4.61
N GLY A 273 18.47 20.97 -3.55
CA GLY A 273 17.67 21.58 -2.46
C GLY A 273 16.18 21.24 -2.49
N GLU A 274 15.70 20.59 -3.55
CA GLU A 274 14.38 19.94 -3.58
C GLU A 274 14.32 18.65 -2.75
#